data_1f15e7ff4bdb72f1142455205c99833b
#
_entry.id   1f15e7ff4bdb72f1142455205c99833b
#
_cell.length_a   1.000
_cell.length_b   1.000
_cell.length_c   1.000
_cell.angle_alpha   90.00
_cell.angle_beta   90.00
_cell.angle_gamma   90.00
#
_symmetry.space_group_name_H-M   'P 1'
#
loop_
_entity.id
_entity.type
_entity.pdbx_description
1 polymer ?
#
loop_
_entity_poly.entity_id
_entity_poly.type
_entity_poly.pdbx_seq_one_letter_code
_entity_poly.pdbx_strand_id
1 'polypeptide(L)'
;MKAYKIKRSQYIKAMHGLLVIGVLLITVQGAKAQLTGFHSGYFQNEYLTNPAMAGMEKGLILNLGYQQQWNTIPGGPKLQNATVDYSSGNNVGLGINLNADQAGLLSRTRVMGTFAYHLPVSGNGDKLNFGLSLGITSTHLDYSKIVGDASDIEAANYNNRGAYVDGDFGLSYTNKALTIQGSLPNLKSIFSKADGEDLEIDRATFFTAASYKITFDNDYNKLIVEPKAAYRGIKGFDNIFDGGVDLLMPTNHFDISTVYHTNKSITFGAGLDLPAMGILFAYTNNTGPVSAYAPNTFELGIKLKLFK
;
A
#
# COMPACT_ATOMS: atom_id res chain seq x y z
N MET A 1 29.39 -7.70 -34.94
CA MET A 1 28.45 -8.47 -34.14
C MET A 1 29.20 -9.24 -33.06
N LYS A 2 29.28 -8.76 -31.82
CA LYS A 2 29.81 -9.50 -30.68
C LYS A 2 28.61 -9.97 -29.85
N ALA A 3 28.25 -11.24 -29.99
CA ALA A 3 27.25 -11.87 -29.15
C ALA A 3 27.79 -11.97 -27.71
N TYR A 4 27.13 -11.29 -26.78
CA TYR A 4 27.39 -11.41 -25.34
C TYR A 4 26.92 -12.81 -24.89
N LYS A 5 27.85 -13.77 -24.83
CA LYS A 5 27.62 -15.04 -24.14
C LYS A 5 27.58 -14.78 -22.65
N ILE A 6 26.40 -14.49 -22.10
CA ILE A 6 26.19 -14.51 -20.65
C ILE A 6 26.41 -15.96 -20.18
N LYS A 7 27.40 -16.16 -19.33
CA LYS A 7 27.79 -17.50 -18.88
C LYS A 7 26.64 -18.19 -18.15
N ARG A 8 26.23 -19.36 -18.61
CA ARG A 8 25.23 -20.27 -18.05
C ARG A 8 25.32 -20.41 -16.49
N SER A 9 26.51 -20.24 -15.94
CA SER A 9 26.85 -20.24 -14.52
C SER A 9 26.19 -19.07 -13.74
N GLN A 10 25.94 -17.92 -14.34
CA GLN A 10 25.32 -16.78 -13.65
C GLN A 10 23.81 -16.97 -13.49
N TYR A 11 23.14 -17.58 -14.49
CA TYR A 11 21.74 -17.96 -14.37
C TYR A 11 21.49 -19.01 -13.29
N ILE A 12 22.37 -20.01 -13.20
CA ILE A 12 22.29 -21.07 -12.19
C ILE A 12 22.46 -20.46 -10.78
N LYS A 13 23.39 -19.53 -10.58
CA LYS A 13 23.58 -18.84 -9.29
C LYS A 13 22.40 -17.94 -8.92
N ALA A 14 21.84 -17.21 -9.88
CA ALA A 14 20.64 -16.39 -9.66
C ALA A 14 19.40 -17.24 -9.32
N MET A 15 19.25 -18.39 -10.00
CA MET A 15 18.15 -19.33 -9.76
C MET A 15 18.29 -20.01 -8.39
N HIS A 16 19.50 -20.37 -7.95
CA HIS A 16 19.75 -20.89 -6.60
C HIS A 16 19.51 -19.82 -5.53
N GLY A 17 19.90 -18.57 -5.78
CA GLY A 17 19.61 -17.44 -4.87
C GLY A 17 18.11 -17.22 -4.69
N LEU A 18 17.32 -17.24 -5.75
CA LEU A 18 15.87 -17.15 -5.72
C LEU A 18 15.22 -18.33 -4.99
N LEU A 19 15.75 -19.53 -5.17
CA LEU A 19 15.25 -20.75 -4.53
C LEU A 19 15.53 -20.75 -3.02
N VAL A 20 16.70 -20.26 -2.58
CA VAL A 20 17.06 -20.10 -1.17
C VAL A 20 16.21 -19.03 -0.49
N ILE A 21 15.92 -17.91 -1.15
CA ILE A 21 15.01 -16.88 -0.65
C ILE A 21 13.60 -17.46 -0.52
N GLY A 22 13.12 -18.24 -1.49
CA GLY A 22 11.82 -18.91 -1.44
C GLY A 22 11.68 -19.90 -0.27
N VAL A 23 12.75 -20.64 0.07
CA VAL A 23 12.75 -21.61 1.18
C VAL A 23 12.82 -20.91 2.56
N LEU A 24 13.49 -19.76 2.68
CA LEU A 24 13.56 -18.97 3.92
C LEU A 24 12.22 -18.36 4.33
N LEU A 25 11.28 -18.19 3.40
CA LEU A 25 9.96 -17.61 3.64
C LEU A 25 8.94 -18.61 4.25
N ILE A 26 9.27 -19.92 4.35
CA ILE A 26 8.30 -20.97 4.72
C ILE A 26 8.25 -21.24 6.25
N THR A 27 9.09 -20.63 7.08
CA THR A 27 9.29 -21.06 8.48
C THR A 27 8.70 -20.19 9.59
N VAL A 28 7.71 -19.32 9.32
CA VAL A 28 7.10 -18.51 10.39
C VAL A 28 5.70 -19.03 10.74
N GLN A 29 5.54 -19.60 11.93
CA GLN A 29 4.26 -20.05 12.47
C GLN A 29 3.78 -19.13 13.60
N GLY A 30 2.63 -18.52 13.41
CA GLY A 30 1.90 -17.75 14.42
C GLY A 30 0.63 -17.14 13.79
N ALA A 31 -0.53 -17.79 13.96
CA ALA A 31 -1.77 -17.28 13.39
C ALA A 31 -2.51 -16.40 14.39
N LYS A 32 -2.65 -15.11 14.10
CA LYS A 32 -3.65 -14.23 14.72
C LYS A 32 -4.45 -13.60 13.58
N ALA A 33 -5.77 -13.51 13.74
CA ALA A 33 -6.65 -12.83 12.79
C ALA A 33 -6.31 -11.34 12.78
N GLN A 34 -5.99 -10.80 11.60
CA GLN A 34 -5.60 -9.40 11.45
C GLN A 34 -6.53 -8.71 10.45
N LEU A 35 -7.11 -7.59 10.86
CA LEU A 35 -7.67 -6.61 9.96
C LEU A 35 -6.51 -5.97 9.19
N THR A 36 -6.54 -6.02 7.87
CA THR A 36 -5.48 -5.47 7.04
C THR A 36 -5.74 -3.98 6.84
N GLY A 37 -5.08 -3.12 7.61
CA GLY A 37 -5.22 -1.67 7.49
C GLY A 37 -4.62 -1.05 6.22
N PHE A 38 -4.04 -1.87 5.33
CA PHE A 38 -3.49 -1.45 4.06
C PHE A 38 -4.15 -2.21 2.91
N HIS A 39 -4.44 -1.50 1.83
CA HIS A 39 -4.86 -2.08 0.56
C HIS A 39 -3.72 -2.93 -0.03
N SER A 40 -4.05 -3.98 -0.79
CA SER A 40 -3.04 -4.70 -1.58
C SER A 40 -2.49 -3.84 -2.72
N GLY A 41 -3.25 -2.82 -3.14
CA GLY A 41 -2.87 -1.86 -4.18
C GLY A 41 -1.78 -0.87 -3.81
N TYR A 42 -1.21 -0.92 -2.57
CA TYR A 42 -0.12 0.00 -2.19
C TYR A 42 1.15 -0.20 -3.02
N PHE A 43 1.35 -1.34 -3.64
CA PHE A 43 2.45 -1.55 -4.58
C PHE A 43 2.22 -0.85 -5.93
N GLN A 44 1.00 -0.43 -6.24
CA GLN A 44 0.68 0.29 -7.48
C GLN A 44 0.40 1.76 -7.26
N ASN A 45 -0.12 2.11 -6.06
CA ASN A 45 -0.23 3.48 -5.61
C ASN A 45 0.66 3.67 -4.37
N GLU A 46 1.96 3.84 -4.59
CA GLU A 46 2.95 3.99 -3.52
C GLU A 46 2.73 5.25 -2.68
N TYR A 47 2.13 6.31 -3.27
CA TYR A 47 1.77 7.52 -2.53
C TYR A 47 0.73 7.25 -1.44
N LEU A 48 -0.10 6.23 -1.58
CA LEU A 48 -1.10 5.87 -0.56
C LEU A 48 -0.46 5.58 0.81
N THR A 49 0.74 5.01 0.83
CA THR A 49 1.45 4.59 2.05
C THR A 49 2.67 5.43 2.38
N ASN A 50 3.20 6.19 1.41
CA ASN A 50 4.42 6.95 1.61
C ASN A 50 4.31 8.35 0.97
N PRO A 51 4.24 9.42 1.78
CA PRO A 51 4.15 10.79 1.26
C PRO A 51 5.34 11.22 0.39
N ALA A 52 6.52 10.58 0.52
CA ALA A 52 7.67 10.84 -0.34
C ALA A 52 7.46 10.42 -1.80
N MET A 53 6.41 9.63 -2.08
CA MET A 53 6.09 9.16 -3.42
C MET A 53 5.07 10.06 -4.16
N ALA A 54 4.56 11.13 -3.51
CA ALA A 54 3.66 12.08 -4.15
C ALA A 54 4.38 12.85 -5.27
N GLY A 55 3.79 12.91 -6.47
CA GLY A 55 4.36 13.64 -7.61
C GLY A 55 5.60 12.99 -8.24
N MET A 56 5.78 11.68 -8.09
CA MET A 56 6.86 10.94 -8.77
C MET A 56 6.67 10.90 -10.28
N GLU A 57 5.44 10.86 -10.75
CA GLU A 57 5.08 10.98 -12.15
C GLU A 57 4.79 12.45 -12.50
N LYS A 58 5.23 12.90 -13.68
CA LYS A 58 4.93 14.24 -14.16
C LYS A 58 3.45 14.37 -14.53
N GLY A 59 2.85 15.51 -14.23
CA GLY A 59 1.45 15.81 -14.50
C GLY A 59 0.58 15.65 -13.27
N LEU A 60 -0.70 15.50 -13.49
CA LEU A 60 -1.71 15.27 -12.45
C LEU A 60 -2.18 13.82 -12.51
N ILE A 61 -1.98 13.10 -11.42
CA ILE A 61 -2.40 11.70 -11.27
C ILE A 61 -3.54 11.64 -10.24
N LEU A 62 -4.63 11.00 -10.61
CA LEU A 62 -5.73 10.65 -9.70
C LEU A 62 -5.79 9.14 -9.57
N ASN A 63 -5.73 8.63 -8.35
CA ASN A 63 -5.99 7.22 -8.06
C ASN A 63 -7.22 7.12 -7.17
N LEU A 64 -8.10 6.19 -7.50
CA LEU A 64 -9.26 5.79 -6.71
C LEU A 64 -9.14 4.31 -6.38
N GLY A 65 -9.41 3.94 -5.15
CA GLY A 65 -9.39 2.54 -4.72
C GLY A 65 -10.62 2.22 -3.88
N TYR A 66 -11.15 1.03 -4.10
CA TYR A 66 -12.21 0.44 -3.30
C TYR A 66 -11.83 -0.98 -2.93
N GLN A 67 -11.91 -1.30 -1.64
CA GLN A 67 -11.68 -2.65 -1.13
C GLN A 67 -12.88 -3.07 -0.28
N GLN A 68 -13.37 -4.29 -0.50
CA GLN A 68 -14.37 -4.96 0.32
C GLN A 68 -13.76 -6.23 0.90
N GLN A 69 -13.59 -6.25 2.22
CA GLN A 69 -13.14 -7.43 2.95
C GLN A 69 -14.36 -8.26 3.39
N TRP A 70 -14.16 -9.58 3.45
CA TRP A 70 -15.16 -10.53 3.98
C TRP A 70 -16.55 -10.32 3.39
N ASN A 71 -16.65 -10.36 2.08
CA ASN A 71 -17.88 -10.08 1.32
C ASN A 71 -19.08 -10.95 1.69
N THR A 72 -18.85 -12.07 2.38
CA THR A 72 -19.92 -12.98 2.87
C THR A 72 -20.46 -12.58 4.25
N ILE A 73 -19.84 -11.60 4.93
CA ILE A 73 -20.24 -11.16 6.28
C ILE A 73 -20.95 -9.81 6.18
N PRO A 74 -22.20 -9.69 6.66
CA PRO A 74 -22.86 -8.39 6.78
C PRO A 74 -22.03 -7.42 7.65
N GLY A 75 -21.78 -6.23 7.15
CA GLY A 75 -20.94 -5.24 7.86
C GLY A 75 -19.43 -5.49 7.75
N GLY A 76 -19.00 -6.39 6.86
CA GLY A 76 -17.57 -6.60 6.58
C GLY A 76 -16.85 -5.30 6.22
N PRO A 77 -15.54 -5.18 6.54
CA PRO A 77 -14.79 -3.95 6.35
C PRO A 77 -14.77 -3.47 4.89
N LYS A 78 -14.92 -2.15 4.72
CA LYS A 78 -14.83 -1.45 3.44
C LYS A 78 -13.77 -0.37 3.57
N LEU A 79 -12.87 -0.31 2.61
CA LEU A 79 -11.86 0.73 2.53
C LEU A 79 -12.01 1.45 1.19
N GLN A 80 -12.06 2.77 1.26
CA GLN A 80 -12.11 3.64 0.09
C GLN A 80 -10.94 4.61 0.18
N ASN A 81 -10.25 4.81 -0.91
CA ASN A 81 -9.21 5.82 -0.98
C ASN A 81 -9.28 6.61 -2.28
N ALA A 82 -8.83 7.85 -2.17
CA ALA A 82 -8.57 8.70 -3.31
C ALA A 82 -7.27 9.44 -3.07
N THR A 83 -6.33 9.35 -4.01
CA THR A 83 -5.13 10.19 -4.00
C THR A 83 -5.09 11.03 -5.26
N VAL A 84 -4.75 12.29 -5.09
CA VAL A 84 -4.44 13.20 -6.19
C VAL A 84 -3.05 13.72 -5.94
N ASP A 85 -2.15 13.55 -6.89
CA ASP A 85 -0.81 14.11 -6.80
C ASP A 85 -0.42 14.80 -8.10
N TYR A 86 0.38 15.85 -7.95
CA TYR A 86 0.82 16.71 -9.04
C TYR A 86 2.32 16.95 -8.98
N SER A 87 2.97 16.90 -10.14
CA SER A 87 4.34 17.33 -10.33
C SER A 87 4.49 18.13 -11.60
N SER A 88 5.07 19.32 -11.48
CA SER A 88 5.48 20.13 -12.64
C SER A 88 6.77 19.64 -13.30
N GLY A 89 7.44 18.66 -12.72
CA GLY A 89 8.78 18.18 -13.11
C GLY A 89 9.94 18.90 -12.40
N ASN A 90 9.68 19.83 -11.49
CA ASN A 90 10.68 20.66 -10.80
C ASN A 90 11.04 20.10 -9.41
N ASN A 91 11.25 18.80 -9.27
CA ASN A 91 11.62 18.13 -8.01
C ASN A 91 10.64 18.32 -6.85
N VAL A 92 9.47 18.89 -7.08
CA VAL A 92 8.42 19.09 -6.09
C VAL A 92 7.19 18.31 -6.48
N GLY A 93 6.67 17.52 -5.55
CA GLY A 93 5.38 16.87 -5.60
C GLY A 93 4.43 17.48 -4.59
N LEU A 94 3.19 17.69 -5.00
CA LEU A 94 2.08 18.09 -4.14
C LEU A 94 1.00 17.02 -4.22
N GLY A 95 0.32 16.76 -3.10
CA GLY A 95 -0.72 15.75 -3.12
C GLY A 95 -1.81 15.95 -2.08
N ILE A 96 -2.93 15.29 -2.34
CA ILE A 96 -4.03 15.10 -1.38
C ILE A 96 -4.30 13.61 -1.30
N ASN A 97 -4.39 13.10 -0.08
CA ASN A 97 -4.72 11.70 0.20
C ASN A 97 -5.96 11.65 1.10
N LEU A 98 -6.98 10.95 0.63
CA LEU A 98 -8.26 10.78 1.30
C LEU A 98 -8.50 9.29 1.50
N ASN A 99 -8.74 8.88 2.75
CA ASN A 99 -9.08 7.52 3.13
C ASN A 99 -10.37 7.52 3.92
N ALA A 100 -11.26 6.59 3.62
CA ALA A 100 -12.49 6.34 4.35
C ALA A 100 -12.61 4.84 4.61
N ASP A 101 -12.49 4.47 5.88
CA ASP A 101 -12.53 3.10 6.35
C ASP A 101 -13.82 2.89 7.14
N GLN A 102 -14.49 1.78 6.91
CA GLN A 102 -15.66 1.35 7.68
C GLN A 102 -15.49 -0.11 8.09
N ALA A 103 -15.57 -0.39 9.38
CA ALA A 103 -15.52 -1.74 9.93
C ALA A 103 -16.62 -1.91 10.98
N GLY A 104 -17.66 -2.69 10.67
CA GLY A 104 -18.84 -2.81 11.53
C GLY A 104 -19.51 -1.46 11.75
N LEU A 105 -19.55 -1.02 13.02
CA LEU A 105 -20.15 0.25 13.43
C LEU A 105 -19.15 1.42 13.40
N LEU A 106 -17.86 1.14 13.28
CA LEU A 106 -16.83 2.17 13.31
C LEU A 106 -16.53 2.65 11.89
N SER A 107 -16.52 3.96 11.70
CA SER A 107 -16.05 4.62 10.48
C SER A 107 -14.94 5.61 10.81
N ARG A 108 -13.93 5.65 9.93
CA ARG A 108 -12.81 6.58 10.03
C ARG A 108 -12.60 7.26 8.70
N THR A 109 -12.52 8.58 8.72
CA THR A 109 -12.19 9.38 7.54
C THR A 109 -10.92 10.18 7.81
N ARG A 110 -9.98 10.14 6.88
CA ARG A 110 -8.69 10.80 6.96
C ARG A 110 -8.45 11.61 5.69
N VAL A 111 -8.13 12.89 5.82
CA VAL A 111 -7.81 13.79 4.71
C VAL A 111 -6.47 14.45 4.98
N MET A 112 -5.51 14.26 4.08
CA MET A 112 -4.13 14.71 4.24
C MET A 112 -3.70 15.51 3.02
N GLY A 113 -3.08 16.69 3.26
CA GLY A 113 -2.31 17.43 2.27
C GLY A 113 -0.85 17.06 2.36
N THR A 114 -0.18 16.86 1.22
CA THR A 114 1.20 16.36 1.14
C THR A 114 2.08 17.31 0.36
N PHE A 115 3.29 17.51 0.88
CA PHE A 115 4.42 18.12 0.19
C PHE A 115 5.55 17.09 0.09
N ALA A 116 6.07 16.88 -1.13
CA ALA A 116 7.22 16.01 -1.38
C ALA A 116 8.32 16.77 -2.11
N TYR A 117 9.57 16.41 -1.80
CA TYR A 117 10.76 16.95 -2.47
C TYR A 117 11.63 15.80 -2.98
N HIS A 118 11.93 15.83 -4.28
CA HIS A 118 12.67 14.79 -4.99
C HIS A 118 14.08 15.30 -5.31
N LEU A 119 15.02 15.08 -4.39
CA LEU A 119 16.41 15.52 -4.52
C LEU A 119 17.15 14.63 -5.52
N PRO A 120 17.62 15.14 -6.68
CA PRO A 120 18.51 14.40 -7.54
C PRO A 120 19.86 14.21 -6.85
N VAL A 121 20.33 12.97 -6.71
CA VAL A 121 21.62 12.65 -6.08
C VAL A 121 22.68 12.21 -7.08
N SER A 122 22.28 11.90 -8.32
CA SER A 122 23.18 11.61 -9.42
C SER A 122 22.62 12.09 -10.76
N GLY A 123 23.48 12.24 -11.77
CA GLY A 123 23.08 12.51 -13.15
C GLY A 123 22.38 11.33 -13.86
N ASN A 124 22.34 10.14 -13.25
CA ASN A 124 21.76 8.93 -13.81
C ASN A 124 20.26 8.76 -13.51
N GLY A 125 19.65 9.71 -12.81
CA GLY A 125 18.24 9.70 -12.44
C GLY A 125 17.95 9.14 -11.05
N ASP A 126 19.00 8.96 -10.23
CA ASP A 126 18.85 8.57 -8.84
C ASP A 126 18.31 9.74 -8.02
N LYS A 127 17.31 9.50 -7.19
CA LYS A 127 16.67 10.50 -6.35
C LYS A 127 16.55 10.02 -4.91
N LEU A 128 16.75 10.94 -3.99
CA LEU A 128 16.36 10.80 -2.61
C LEU A 128 15.09 11.64 -2.39
N ASN A 129 14.00 11.01 -1.98
CA ASN A 129 12.70 11.66 -1.91
C ASN A 129 12.29 11.79 -0.44
N PHE A 130 11.77 12.95 -0.09
CA PHE A 130 11.25 13.27 1.23
C PHE A 130 9.80 13.70 1.11
N GLY A 131 8.96 13.28 2.03
CA GLY A 131 7.55 13.65 2.03
C GLY A 131 7.04 13.93 3.43
N LEU A 132 6.19 14.93 3.54
CA LEU A 132 5.46 15.27 4.76
C LEU A 132 4.00 15.48 4.41
N SER A 133 3.12 14.82 5.15
CA SER A 133 1.68 15.06 5.08
C SER A 133 1.18 15.63 6.39
N LEU A 134 0.19 16.52 6.30
CA LEU A 134 -0.55 17.07 7.43
C LEU A 134 -2.03 17.09 7.08
N GLY A 135 -2.87 16.78 8.07
CA GLY A 135 -4.31 16.76 7.83
C GLY A 135 -5.13 16.43 9.05
N ILE A 136 -6.34 15.96 8.79
CA ILE A 136 -7.36 15.73 9.82
C ILE A 136 -7.85 14.29 9.72
N THR A 137 -7.98 13.65 10.87
CA THR A 137 -8.62 12.34 11.05
C THR A 137 -9.85 12.50 11.91
N SER A 138 -10.97 11.93 11.46
CA SER A 138 -12.23 11.84 12.21
C SER A 138 -12.65 10.38 12.32
N THR A 139 -13.07 9.98 13.50
CA THR A 139 -13.65 8.66 13.77
C THR A 139 -15.08 8.82 14.27
N HIS A 140 -15.97 7.96 13.82
CA HIS A 140 -17.38 7.97 14.16
C HIS A 140 -17.90 6.57 14.43
N LEU A 141 -18.68 6.41 15.50
CA LEU A 141 -19.38 5.17 15.86
C LEU A 141 -20.87 5.32 15.54
N ASP A 142 -21.42 4.45 14.70
CA ASP A 142 -22.84 4.45 14.32
C ASP A 142 -23.71 3.84 15.43
N TYR A 143 -24.23 4.68 16.31
CA TYR A 143 -25.10 4.24 17.41
C TYR A 143 -26.43 3.66 16.95
N SER A 144 -26.92 4.07 15.81
CA SER A 144 -28.25 3.65 15.35
C SER A 144 -28.34 2.14 15.10
N LYS A 145 -27.20 1.48 15.00
CA LYS A 145 -27.07 0.04 14.75
C LYS A 145 -26.64 -0.77 15.98
N ILE A 146 -26.48 -0.14 17.14
CA ILE A 146 -26.15 -0.87 18.37
C ILE A 146 -27.39 -1.62 18.85
N VAL A 147 -27.27 -2.95 18.92
CA VAL A 147 -28.27 -3.81 19.54
C VAL A 147 -27.85 -4.01 21.00
N GLY A 148 -28.37 -3.17 21.90
CA GLY A 148 -28.01 -3.20 23.32
C GLY A 148 -28.60 -2.02 24.08
N ASP A 149 -28.01 -1.67 25.22
CA ASP A 149 -28.43 -0.53 26.03
C ASP A 149 -28.03 0.78 25.33
N ALA A 150 -29.02 1.52 24.85
CA ALA A 150 -28.82 2.82 24.19
C ALA A 150 -28.27 3.90 25.15
N SER A 151 -28.16 3.61 26.45
CA SER A 151 -27.63 4.51 27.49
C SER A 151 -26.12 4.27 27.77
N ASP A 152 -25.39 3.51 26.93
CA ASP A 152 -23.95 3.31 27.06
C ASP A 152 -23.22 4.66 26.90
N ILE A 153 -22.81 5.22 28.04
CA ILE A 153 -22.10 6.51 28.14
C ILE A 153 -20.73 6.43 27.44
N GLU A 154 -20.08 5.30 27.45
CA GLU A 154 -18.76 5.09 26.81
C GLU A 154 -18.88 5.25 25.30
N ALA A 155 -19.89 4.65 24.73
CA ALA A 155 -20.19 4.75 23.32
C ALA A 155 -20.56 6.21 22.95
N ALA A 156 -21.36 6.94 23.77
CA ALA A 156 -21.68 8.37 23.56
C ALA A 156 -20.41 9.23 23.59
N ASN A 157 -19.52 9.01 24.54
CA ASN A 157 -18.26 9.71 24.67
C ASN A 157 -17.30 9.48 23.51
N TYR A 158 -17.40 8.34 22.81
CA TYR A 158 -16.56 8.05 21.66
C TYR A 158 -16.73 9.10 20.55
N ASN A 159 -17.98 9.45 20.22
CA ASN A 159 -18.28 10.45 19.18
C ASN A 159 -17.98 11.89 19.62
N ASN A 160 -17.87 12.16 20.92
CA ASN A 160 -17.53 13.48 21.44
C ASN A 160 -16.02 13.82 21.30
N ARG A 161 -15.17 12.86 20.91
CA ARG A 161 -13.72 13.07 20.76
C ARG A 161 -13.34 14.05 19.64
N GLY A 162 -14.24 14.28 18.68
CA GLY A 162 -14.03 15.18 17.56
C GLY A 162 -12.96 14.73 16.58
N ALA A 163 -12.75 15.55 15.56
CA ALA A 163 -11.65 15.36 14.62
C ALA A 163 -10.32 15.88 15.23
N TYR A 164 -9.21 15.25 14.88
CA TYR A 164 -7.89 15.66 15.34
C TYR A 164 -6.90 15.80 14.18
N VAL A 165 -5.88 16.63 14.40
CA VAL A 165 -4.77 16.82 13.46
C VAL A 165 -3.79 15.66 13.58
N ASP A 166 -3.34 15.17 12.42
CA ASP A 166 -2.33 14.12 12.32
C ASP A 166 -1.39 14.40 11.15
N GLY A 167 -0.31 13.64 11.05
CA GLY A 167 0.67 13.77 9.99
C GLY A 167 1.31 12.45 9.61
N ASP A 168 1.99 12.43 8.46
CA ASP A 168 2.84 11.34 8.01
C ASP A 168 4.19 11.89 7.56
N PHE A 169 5.23 11.11 7.79
CA PHE A 169 6.56 11.36 7.24
C PHE A 169 6.97 10.20 6.34
N GLY A 170 7.65 10.51 5.24
CA GLY A 170 8.16 9.53 4.31
C GLY A 170 9.54 9.85 3.78
N LEU A 171 10.26 8.78 3.46
CA LEU A 171 11.57 8.81 2.82
C LEU A 171 11.62 7.72 1.76
N SER A 172 12.23 7.99 0.61
CA SER A 172 12.54 6.93 -0.35
C SER A 172 13.80 7.25 -1.16
N TYR A 173 14.47 6.21 -1.60
CA TYR A 173 15.48 6.25 -2.65
C TYR A 173 14.93 5.56 -3.88
N THR A 174 15.02 6.22 -5.01
CA THR A 174 14.53 5.69 -6.29
C THR A 174 15.56 5.88 -7.38
N ASN A 175 15.73 4.86 -8.22
CA ASN A 175 16.42 4.98 -9.49
C ASN A 175 15.63 4.23 -10.59
N LYS A 176 16.23 4.03 -11.76
CA LYS A 176 15.56 3.36 -12.91
C LYS A 176 15.09 1.93 -12.58
N ALA A 177 15.77 1.24 -11.68
CA ALA A 177 15.49 -0.15 -11.35
C ALA A 177 15.08 -0.36 -9.89
N LEU A 178 15.71 0.32 -8.95
CA LEU A 178 15.55 0.11 -7.52
C LEU A 178 14.68 1.19 -6.89
N THR A 179 13.70 0.77 -6.11
CA THR A 179 12.96 1.60 -5.15
C THR A 179 13.15 1.04 -3.75
N ILE A 180 13.59 1.86 -2.81
CA ILE A 180 13.61 1.53 -1.37
C ILE A 180 12.86 2.65 -0.68
N GLN A 181 11.91 2.34 0.18
CA GLN A 181 11.07 3.34 0.82
C GLN A 181 10.71 2.99 2.24
N GLY A 182 10.45 4.03 3.04
CA GLY A 182 9.96 3.92 4.40
C GLY A 182 9.07 5.11 4.75
N SER A 183 8.05 4.86 5.54
CA SER A 183 7.18 5.90 6.07
C SER A 183 6.76 5.64 7.51
N LEU A 184 6.48 6.72 8.19
CA LEU A 184 5.90 6.78 9.54
C LEU A 184 4.54 7.46 9.41
N PRO A 185 3.47 6.70 9.22
CA PRO A 185 2.11 7.23 9.23
C PRO A 185 1.65 7.50 10.66
N ASN A 186 0.63 8.34 10.81
CA ASN A 186 0.01 8.62 12.11
C ASN A 186 1.02 9.15 13.16
N LEU A 187 1.76 10.20 12.82
CA LEU A 187 2.82 10.79 13.66
C LEU A 187 2.29 11.19 15.05
N LYS A 188 1.03 11.59 15.16
CA LYS A 188 0.40 11.88 16.45
C LYS A 188 0.56 10.70 17.42
N SER A 189 0.38 9.47 16.96
CA SER A 189 0.49 8.26 17.79
C SER A 189 1.91 8.00 18.31
N ILE A 190 2.93 8.58 17.65
CA ILE A 190 4.34 8.46 18.04
C ILE A 190 4.68 9.48 19.13
N PHE A 191 4.16 10.71 19.01
CA PHE A 191 4.51 11.83 19.89
C PHE A 191 3.55 12.03 21.05
N SER A 192 2.29 11.58 20.94
CA SER A 192 1.30 11.66 21.98
C SER A 192 1.09 10.30 22.63
N LYS A 193 1.55 10.14 23.86
CA LYS A 193 1.12 9.04 24.73
C LYS A 193 -0.27 9.44 25.24
N ALA A 194 -1.32 8.98 24.60
CA ALA A 194 -2.67 9.18 25.10
C ALA A 194 -2.83 8.44 26.43
N ASP A 195 -3.20 9.16 27.47
CA ASP A 195 -3.55 8.56 28.75
C ASP A 195 -4.75 7.62 28.57
N GLY A 196 -4.50 6.33 28.67
CA GLY A 196 -5.41 5.31 29.20
C GLY A 196 -6.54 4.76 28.33
N GLU A 197 -6.88 5.28 27.15
CA GLU A 197 -8.03 4.81 26.36
C GLU A 197 -7.70 4.67 24.86
N ASP A 198 -6.85 3.73 24.55
CA ASP A 198 -6.48 3.43 23.18
C ASP A 198 -7.44 2.42 22.50
N LEU A 199 -8.61 2.88 22.11
CA LEU A 199 -9.49 2.18 21.16
C LEU A 199 -8.99 2.29 19.71
N GLU A 200 -7.77 2.79 19.50
CA GLU A 200 -7.15 2.99 18.20
C GLU A 200 -6.33 1.75 17.78
N ILE A 201 -7.00 0.61 17.75
CA ILE A 201 -6.50 -0.62 17.13
C ILE A 201 -6.53 -0.42 15.62
N ASP A 202 -5.71 -1.14 14.86
CA ASP A 202 -5.63 -1.14 13.39
C ASP A 202 -4.96 0.08 12.73
N ARG A 203 -4.17 0.87 13.47
CA ARG A 203 -3.37 1.91 12.82
C ARG A 203 -2.04 1.42 12.32
N ALA A 204 -1.70 1.85 11.13
CA ALA A 204 -0.34 1.71 10.62
C ALA A 204 0.62 2.48 11.52
N THR A 205 1.69 1.82 11.97
CA THR A 205 2.73 2.41 12.81
C THR A 205 3.98 2.73 12.02
N PHE A 206 4.31 1.89 11.05
CA PHE A 206 5.37 2.09 10.09
C PHE A 206 5.11 1.27 8.82
N PHE A 207 5.74 1.68 7.74
CA PHE A 207 5.77 0.95 6.48
C PHE A 207 7.17 1.07 5.88
N THR A 208 7.73 -0.05 5.41
CA THR A 208 8.97 -0.09 4.64
C THR A 208 8.78 -1.03 3.47
N ALA A 209 9.34 -0.68 2.31
CA ALA A 209 9.27 -1.55 1.14
C ALA A 209 10.51 -1.40 0.26
N ALA A 210 10.76 -2.44 -0.52
CA ALA A 210 11.78 -2.44 -1.56
C ALA A 210 11.26 -3.17 -2.80
N SER A 211 11.59 -2.67 -3.98
CA SER A 211 11.32 -3.33 -5.25
C SER A 211 12.48 -3.16 -6.22
N TYR A 212 12.62 -4.09 -7.17
CA TYR A 212 13.66 -4.06 -8.17
C TYR A 212 13.13 -4.48 -9.54
N LYS A 213 13.22 -3.59 -10.53
CA LYS A 213 12.75 -3.81 -11.91
C LYS A 213 13.82 -4.51 -12.75
N ILE A 214 13.54 -5.72 -13.19
CA ILE A 214 14.36 -6.49 -14.12
C ILE A 214 13.69 -6.38 -15.48
N THR A 215 14.30 -5.65 -16.40
CA THR A 215 13.74 -5.41 -17.74
C THR A 215 14.29 -6.40 -18.74
N PHE A 216 13.41 -7.11 -19.43
CA PHE A 216 13.69 -7.92 -20.60
C PHE A 216 13.07 -7.21 -21.80
N ASP A 217 13.92 -6.67 -22.66
CA ASP A 217 13.52 -5.89 -23.82
C ASP A 217 14.01 -6.59 -25.10
N ASN A 218 13.10 -6.82 -26.02
CA ASN A 218 13.41 -7.31 -27.36
C ASN A 218 12.64 -6.49 -28.39
N ASP A 219 12.96 -6.65 -29.68
CA ASP A 219 12.40 -5.84 -30.79
C ASP A 219 10.85 -5.83 -30.86
N TYR A 220 10.18 -6.78 -30.21
CA TYR A 220 8.73 -6.96 -30.31
C TYR A 220 7.99 -6.75 -29.00
N ASN A 221 8.61 -7.11 -27.85
CA ASN A 221 7.93 -7.12 -26.56
C ASN A 221 8.88 -6.66 -25.44
N LYS A 222 8.33 -5.90 -24.53
CA LYS A 222 8.99 -5.51 -23.29
C LYS A 222 8.30 -6.22 -22.12
N LEU A 223 9.07 -6.97 -21.33
CA LEU A 223 8.63 -7.57 -20.08
C LEU A 223 9.45 -7.00 -18.93
N ILE A 224 8.80 -6.55 -17.89
CA ILE A 224 9.45 -6.15 -16.64
C ILE A 224 8.98 -7.11 -15.55
N VAL A 225 9.94 -7.74 -14.89
CA VAL A 225 9.71 -8.56 -13.69
C VAL A 225 10.14 -7.72 -12.49
N GLU A 226 9.21 -7.41 -11.60
CA GLU A 226 9.47 -6.56 -10.43
C GLU A 226 9.18 -7.34 -9.14
N PRO A 227 10.18 -8.05 -8.56
CA PRO A 227 10.08 -8.56 -7.20
C PRO A 227 9.92 -7.40 -6.22
N LYS A 228 9.02 -7.58 -5.26
CA LYS A 228 8.66 -6.59 -4.24
C LYS A 228 8.62 -7.24 -2.86
N ALA A 229 9.07 -6.48 -1.87
CA ALA A 229 8.97 -6.86 -0.47
C ALA A 229 8.52 -5.65 0.36
N ALA A 230 7.67 -5.87 1.35
CA ALA A 230 7.29 -4.85 2.29
C ALA A 230 7.22 -5.41 3.71
N TYR A 231 7.50 -4.56 4.69
CA TYR A 231 7.35 -4.86 6.10
C TYR A 231 6.61 -3.71 6.78
N ARG A 232 5.52 -4.02 7.47
CA ARG A 232 4.61 -3.03 8.03
C ARG A 232 4.13 -3.41 9.42
N GLY A 233 4.01 -2.41 10.28
CA GLY A 233 3.45 -2.51 11.61
C GLY A 233 2.01 -2.02 11.65
N ILE A 234 1.18 -2.71 12.43
CA ILE A 234 -0.19 -2.33 12.73
C ILE A 234 -0.36 -2.38 14.24
N LYS A 235 -0.85 -1.29 14.82
CA LYS A 235 -1.03 -1.20 16.29
C LYS A 235 -1.99 -2.29 16.79
N GLY A 236 -1.56 -3.03 17.80
CA GLY A 236 -2.36 -4.13 18.39
C GLY A 236 -2.23 -5.48 17.68
N PHE A 237 -1.46 -5.57 16.60
CA PHE A 237 -1.27 -6.80 15.83
C PHE A 237 0.21 -7.11 15.59
N ASP A 238 0.48 -8.35 15.17
CA ASP A 238 1.82 -8.73 14.74
C ASP A 238 2.19 -8.01 13.44
N ASN A 239 3.46 -7.66 13.28
CA ASN A 239 3.94 -7.04 12.05
C ASN A 239 3.79 -8.00 10.87
N ILE A 240 3.47 -7.45 9.70
CA ILE A 240 3.26 -8.21 8.48
C ILE A 240 4.46 -8.01 7.55
N PHE A 241 5.00 -9.11 7.06
CA PHE A 241 5.89 -9.11 5.91
C PHE A 241 5.11 -9.56 4.67
N ASP A 242 5.24 -8.81 3.60
CA ASP A 242 4.64 -9.06 2.30
C ASP A 242 5.77 -9.32 1.29
N GLY A 243 5.66 -10.37 0.51
CA GLY A 243 6.61 -10.69 -0.55
C GLY A 243 5.86 -11.04 -1.83
N GLY A 244 6.24 -10.42 -2.94
CA GLY A 244 5.51 -10.61 -4.19
C GLY A 244 6.32 -10.32 -5.44
N VAL A 245 5.66 -10.47 -6.57
CA VAL A 245 6.21 -10.16 -7.89
C VAL A 245 5.13 -9.57 -8.78
N ASP A 246 5.50 -8.52 -9.52
CA ASP A 246 4.71 -7.99 -10.62
C ASP A 246 5.36 -8.33 -11.95
N LEU A 247 4.55 -8.77 -12.89
CA LEU A 247 4.89 -8.98 -14.29
C LEU A 247 4.21 -7.89 -15.11
N LEU A 248 4.99 -6.88 -15.52
CA LEU A 248 4.47 -5.78 -16.31
C LEU A 248 4.82 -6.02 -17.79
N MET A 249 3.82 -5.90 -18.64
CA MET A 249 3.91 -6.03 -20.09
C MET A 249 3.53 -4.70 -20.75
N PRO A 250 4.43 -3.69 -20.75
CA PRO A 250 4.10 -2.33 -21.20
C PRO A 250 3.63 -2.26 -22.65
N THR A 251 4.14 -3.12 -23.52
CA THR A 251 3.72 -3.20 -24.92
C THR A 251 2.25 -3.64 -25.09
N ASN A 252 1.77 -4.48 -24.17
CA ASN A 252 0.40 -4.99 -24.16
C ASN A 252 -0.51 -4.21 -23.20
N HIS A 253 0.02 -3.23 -22.49
CA HIS A 253 -0.70 -2.48 -21.46
C HIS A 253 -1.31 -3.35 -20.36
N PHE A 254 -0.69 -4.47 -20.03
CA PHE A 254 -1.20 -5.46 -19.10
C PHE A 254 -0.19 -5.78 -18.01
N ASP A 255 -0.65 -6.00 -16.79
CA ASP A 255 0.15 -6.45 -15.67
C ASP A 255 -0.56 -7.55 -14.88
N ILE A 256 0.25 -8.42 -14.28
CA ILE A 256 -0.20 -9.47 -13.35
C ILE A 256 0.68 -9.40 -12.12
N SER A 257 0.06 -9.49 -10.95
CA SER A 257 0.77 -9.50 -9.69
C SER A 257 0.38 -10.67 -8.80
N THR A 258 1.31 -11.08 -7.95
CA THR A 258 1.02 -11.99 -6.84
C THR A 258 1.82 -11.56 -5.62
N VAL A 259 1.16 -11.57 -4.46
CA VAL A 259 1.78 -11.19 -3.18
C VAL A 259 1.36 -12.18 -2.10
N TYR A 260 2.34 -12.74 -1.42
CA TYR A 260 2.14 -13.54 -0.21
C TYR A 260 2.32 -12.64 1.03
N HIS A 261 1.43 -12.80 1.99
CA HIS A 261 1.41 -12.07 3.25
C HIS A 261 1.62 -13.05 4.42
N THR A 262 2.46 -12.69 5.38
CA THR A 262 2.74 -13.56 6.54
C THR A 262 1.53 -13.77 7.45
N ASN A 263 0.48 -12.96 7.32
CA ASN A 263 -0.82 -13.21 7.95
C ASN A 263 -1.62 -14.40 7.33
N LYS A 264 -0.95 -15.21 6.49
CA LYS A 264 -1.52 -16.36 5.80
C LYS A 264 -2.59 -15.98 4.78
N SER A 265 -2.32 -14.96 3.98
CA SER A 265 -3.12 -14.65 2.82
C SER A 265 -2.26 -14.52 1.56
N ILE A 266 -2.91 -14.71 0.41
CA ILE A 266 -2.31 -14.55 -0.92
C ILE A 266 -3.19 -13.60 -1.72
N THR A 267 -2.59 -12.61 -2.35
CA THR A 267 -3.24 -11.69 -3.28
C THR A 267 -2.82 -11.98 -4.70
N PHE A 268 -3.78 -12.03 -5.61
CA PHE A 268 -3.58 -12.05 -7.05
C PHE A 268 -4.15 -10.76 -7.64
N GLY A 269 -3.38 -10.09 -8.47
CA GLY A 269 -3.79 -8.88 -9.16
C GLY A 269 -3.68 -9.01 -10.67
N ALA A 270 -4.54 -8.30 -11.37
CA ALA A 270 -4.48 -8.09 -12.81
C ALA A 270 -4.82 -6.63 -13.13
N GLY A 271 -4.06 -6.01 -14.02
CA GLY A 271 -4.23 -4.61 -14.36
C GLY A 271 -4.10 -4.33 -15.84
N LEU A 272 -4.69 -3.22 -16.24
CA LEU A 272 -4.54 -2.59 -17.55
C LEU A 272 -3.97 -1.20 -17.33
N ASP A 273 -2.82 -0.87 -17.92
CA ASP A 273 -2.18 0.45 -17.85
C ASP A 273 -2.14 1.13 -19.22
N LEU A 274 -3.24 1.81 -19.57
CA LEU A 274 -3.36 2.60 -20.78
C LEU A 274 -2.68 3.98 -20.62
N PRO A 275 -2.39 4.70 -21.71
CA PRO A 275 -1.71 6.00 -21.63
C PRO A 275 -2.38 7.06 -20.75
N ALA A 276 -3.72 7.07 -20.69
CA ALA A 276 -4.50 8.04 -19.92
C ALA A 276 -5.17 7.45 -18.66
N MET A 277 -5.32 6.11 -18.60
CA MET A 277 -6.08 5.44 -17.56
C MET A 277 -5.49 4.06 -17.24
N GLY A 278 -5.41 3.73 -15.96
CA GLY A 278 -5.14 2.37 -15.47
C GLY A 278 -6.35 1.82 -14.74
N ILE A 279 -6.54 0.51 -14.80
CA ILE A 279 -7.53 -0.22 -14.00
C ILE A 279 -6.82 -1.41 -13.36
N LEU A 280 -7.02 -1.57 -12.07
CA LEU A 280 -6.52 -2.72 -11.31
C LEU A 280 -7.68 -3.47 -10.72
N PHE A 281 -7.61 -4.78 -10.77
CA PHE A 281 -8.42 -5.69 -9.96
C PHE A 281 -7.48 -6.57 -9.13
N ALA A 282 -7.76 -6.72 -7.82
CA ALA A 282 -7.05 -7.64 -6.96
C ALA A 282 -8.03 -8.49 -6.12
N TYR A 283 -7.60 -9.72 -5.88
CA TYR A 283 -8.33 -10.70 -5.10
C TYR A 283 -7.38 -11.31 -4.07
N THR A 284 -7.72 -11.18 -2.80
CA THR A 284 -6.96 -11.77 -1.70
C THR A 284 -7.73 -12.94 -1.11
N ASN A 285 -7.09 -14.09 -1.05
CA ASN A 285 -7.59 -15.30 -0.41
C ASN A 285 -6.88 -15.52 0.92
N ASN A 286 -7.64 -15.57 2.01
CA ASN A 286 -7.14 -15.95 3.31
C ASN A 286 -7.01 -17.47 3.40
N THR A 287 -5.80 -17.96 3.73
CA THR A 287 -5.48 -19.39 3.80
C THR A 287 -5.33 -19.89 5.25
N GLY A 288 -5.41 -18.99 6.23
CA GLY A 288 -5.27 -19.29 7.66
C GLY A 288 -6.56 -19.85 8.28
N PRO A 289 -6.56 -20.16 9.58
CA PRO A 289 -7.72 -20.68 10.31
C PRO A 289 -8.95 -19.76 10.26
N VAL A 290 -8.75 -18.47 10.02
CA VAL A 290 -9.81 -17.45 9.89
C VAL A 290 -10.53 -17.52 8.56
N SER A 291 -9.98 -18.24 7.56
CA SER A 291 -10.56 -18.32 6.21
C SER A 291 -12.00 -18.87 6.19
N ALA A 292 -12.36 -19.69 7.17
CA ALA A 292 -13.73 -20.22 7.32
C ALA A 292 -14.75 -19.11 7.66
N TYR A 293 -14.30 -18.01 8.27
CA TYR A 293 -15.16 -16.91 8.74
C TYR A 293 -14.94 -15.63 7.95
N ALA A 294 -13.74 -15.41 7.44
CA ALA A 294 -13.32 -14.20 6.73
C ALA A 294 -12.54 -14.57 5.44
N PRO A 295 -13.21 -15.17 4.44
CA PRO A 295 -12.49 -15.88 3.39
C PRO A 295 -11.77 -14.96 2.41
N ASN A 296 -12.42 -13.92 1.92
CA ASN A 296 -11.95 -13.24 0.70
C ASN A 296 -12.03 -11.73 0.80
N THR A 297 -11.14 -11.06 0.04
CA THR A 297 -11.14 -9.60 -0.14
C THR A 297 -11.07 -9.29 -1.62
N PHE A 298 -11.88 -8.36 -2.08
CA PHE A 298 -11.84 -7.81 -3.45
C PHE A 298 -11.38 -6.37 -3.41
N GLU A 299 -10.58 -6.00 -4.39
CA GLU A 299 -10.07 -4.64 -4.55
C GLU A 299 -10.18 -4.20 -6.01
N LEU A 300 -10.65 -2.98 -6.23
CA LEU A 300 -10.70 -2.31 -7.52
C LEU A 300 -9.94 -0.98 -7.40
N GLY A 301 -9.01 -0.75 -8.31
CA GLY A 301 -8.25 0.48 -8.45
C GLY A 301 -8.49 1.12 -9.82
N ILE A 302 -8.57 2.44 -9.84
CA ILE A 302 -8.60 3.24 -11.08
C ILE A 302 -7.53 4.33 -10.95
N LYS A 303 -6.65 4.44 -11.95
CA LYS A 303 -5.64 5.48 -12.08
C LYS A 303 -5.96 6.33 -13.31
N LEU A 304 -6.05 7.64 -13.17
CA LEU A 304 -6.19 8.58 -14.26
C LEU A 304 -4.94 9.46 -14.35
N LYS A 305 -4.40 9.59 -15.56
CA LYS A 305 -3.19 10.36 -15.87
C LYS A 305 -3.62 11.60 -16.66
N LEU A 306 -3.74 12.71 -15.95
CA LEU A 306 -4.22 13.99 -16.52
C LEU A 306 -3.04 14.96 -16.67
N PHE A 307 -3.02 15.74 -17.75
CA PHE A 307 -2.02 16.79 -18.00
C PHE A 307 -0.58 16.26 -17.90
N LYS A 308 -0.13 15.52 -18.91
CA LYS A 308 1.27 15.10 -19.07
C LYS A 308 2.18 16.21 -19.56
#